data_e6bfe91ae55b147cd518a16af8fae53f
#
_entry.id   e6bfe91ae55b147cd518a16af8fae53f
#
_cell.length_a   1.000
_cell.length_b   1.000
_cell.length_c   1.000
_cell.angle_alpha   90.00
_cell.angle_beta   90.00
_cell.angle_gamma   90.00
#
_symmetry.space_group_name_H-M   'P 1'
#
loop_
_entity.id
_entity.type
_entity.pdbx_description
1 polymer ?
#
loop_
_entity_poly.entity_id
_entity_poly.type
_entity_poly.pdbx_seq_one_letter_code
_entity_poly.pdbx_strand_id
1 'polypeptide(L)'
;MLPNVMSHLLLRSCRRSLAWDRVVISVAGLLSVLSAGAATSERPADASDFDAAVSVIRPEAIRADMRFLADDLLEGRRTGTRGHQLAAQFVATQFESMGLAPAGDGGTFYQDVPLQSVQVDESGSSFKWANSGASGTLKFRADYILYGDPGRDESSLSAPIVFVGYGITAPDQRYDDYRGVDVKGKIAALVFGAPSFPSAVKAHYSASWLKRRNAAAHGAVGILIFYDSRLQGLYPFEKQVRDLAIPRLNWLSASGAPDHYYPEIRAYGTVSMDAVKRLLSGSGHTAAEIDAGAKAGKLTAFPLTGVAEIRTVTRRAPLHSPNVVARLEGSDPRLSAEHVVYTAHLDHLGVSTPVKGDSIYNGALDNASGTAEILEIARAFSRLPTRPRRSLLFIAVTGEEEGLLGSDYFASNPTVPRGSIVADINIDEDLMLWPLRDVVALGAEHSSLEAVVKRATARLKLGVGPDPAPEQVSFIRSDQYSFVRQGIPSIDLEAGFGSDNPNIKPAEISDRWDANFYHSPQDDMQQPGLDFESAAALTRAAFLCGWYVAEQTERPHWNPGDFFGAAYASAPP
;
A
#
# COMPACT_ATOMS: atom_id res chain seq x y z
N MET A 1 16.74 48.12 26.12
CA MET A 1 17.35 48.40 27.45
C MET A 1 17.79 47.05 27.99
N LEU A 2 19.06 46.80 27.89
CA LEU A 2 19.87 45.92 28.75
C LEU A 2 20.16 46.72 30.02
N PRO A 3 20.72 46.20 31.14
CA PRO A 3 21.73 45.15 31.22
C PRO A 3 21.71 44.26 32.48
N ASN A 4 22.51 43.16 32.42
CA ASN A 4 23.69 42.86 33.31
C ASN A 4 23.39 42.36 34.74
N VAL A 5 24.16 41.50 35.44
CA VAL A 5 25.58 41.06 35.37
C VAL A 5 25.77 39.91 36.37
N MET A 6 26.52 38.87 36.00
CA MET A 6 27.67 38.22 36.63
C MET A 6 27.80 38.12 38.20
N SER A 7 28.21 36.97 38.73
CA SER A 7 29.61 36.68 39.17
C SER A 7 29.65 35.39 40.01
N HIS A 8 30.45 34.39 39.67
CA HIS A 8 31.81 34.04 40.14
C HIS A 8 32.00 33.75 41.66
N LEU A 9 32.53 32.62 42.03
CA LEU A 9 33.92 32.22 42.41
C LEU A 9 33.88 30.92 43.25
N LEU A 10 34.53 29.85 42.86
CA LEU A 10 35.90 29.37 43.17
C LEU A 10 36.19 29.09 44.66
N LEU A 11 36.63 27.88 45.02
CA LEU A 11 37.97 27.47 45.46
C LEU A 11 37.97 26.14 46.26
N ARG A 12 38.65 25.13 45.70
CA ARG A 12 39.91 24.48 46.21
C ARG A 12 39.85 23.64 47.50
N SER A 13 40.07 22.37 47.27
CA SER A 13 41.24 21.54 47.69
C SER A 13 41.49 21.29 49.16
N CYS A 14 41.64 20.02 49.54
CA CYS A 14 42.92 19.56 50.15
C CYS A 14 42.99 18.02 50.27
N ARG A 15 44.10 17.50 49.89
CA ARG A 15 44.60 16.13 50.08
C ARG A 15 44.81 15.79 51.54
N ARG A 16 44.70 14.51 51.89
CA ARG A 16 45.78 13.79 52.60
C ARG A 16 45.56 12.29 52.63
N SER A 17 46.58 11.59 52.24
CA SER A 17 46.86 10.17 52.29
C SER A 17 47.07 9.67 53.72
N LEU A 18 46.77 8.42 53.99
CA LEU A 18 47.52 7.55 54.89
C LEU A 18 47.25 6.08 54.50
N ALA A 19 48.34 5.42 54.20
CA ALA A 19 48.43 3.97 54.00
C ALA A 19 48.60 3.30 55.36
N TRP A 20 48.16 2.08 55.56
CA TRP A 20 48.78 1.04 56.38
C TRP A 20 48.35 -0.36 55.93
N ASP A 21 49.31 -1.21 55.93
CA ASP A 21 49.65 -2.53 55.53
C ASP A 21 48.66 -3.71 55.86
N ARG A 22 48.63 -4.62 54.92
CA ARG A 22 48.73 -6.09 54.99
C ARG A 22 48.22 -6.85 56.22
N VAL A 23 47.23 -7.72 55.98
CA VAL A 23 47.25 -9.14 56.45
C VAL A 23 46.60 -10.03 55.38
N VAL A 24 47.36 -11.00 54.88
CA VAL A 24 46.96 -12.06 54.01
C VAL A 24 46.34 -13.17 54.85
N ILE A 25 45.08 -13.58 54.59
CA ILE A 25 44.55 -14.89 54.99
C ILE A 25 43.87 -15.49 53.78
N SER A 26 44.51 -16.50 53.24
CA SER A 26 43.93 -17.36 52.22
C SER A 26 42.88 -18.29 52.82
N VAL A 27 41.64 -18.19 52.36
CA VAL A 27 40.65 -19.26 52.53
C VAL A 27 40.13 -19.58 51.13
N ALA A 28 40.57 -20.69 50.61
CA ALA A 28 40.02 -21.30 49.40
C ALA A 28 38.63 -21.85 49.72
N GLY A 29 37.61 -21.14 49.31
CA GLY A 29 36.24 -21.57 49.29
C GLY A 29 35.78 -21.71 47.85
N LEU A 30 35.56 -22.94 47.36
CA LEU A 30 34.88 -23.26 46.12
C LEU A 30 33.46 -22.66 46.16
N LEU A 31 33.24 -21.57 45.48
CA LEU A 31 31.89 -21.14 45.09
C LEU A 31 31.71 -21.50 43.62
N SER A 32 31.06 -22.67 43.41
CA SER A 32 30.43 -23.01 42.14
C SER A 32 29.28 -22.04 41.87
N VAL A 33 29.55 -21.03 41.03
CA VAL A 33 28.49 -20.16 40.45
C VAL A 33 27.73 -21.05 39.47
N LEU A 34 26.59 -21.56 39.90
CA LEU A 34 25.53 -22.02 39.02
C LEU A 34 25.01 -20.79 38.29
N SER A 35 25.53 -20.53 37.08
CA SER A 35 24.86 -19.71 36.11
C SER A 35 23.57 -20.43 35.70
N ALA A 36 22.48 -20.16 36.41
CA ALA A 36 21.16 -20.43 35.93
C ALA A 36 20.95 -19.56 34.70
N GLY A 37 21.28 -20.08 33.53
CA GLY A 37 20.76 -19.59 32.28
C GLY A 37 19.23 -19.67 32.41
N ALA A 38 18.59 -18.51 32.57
CA ALA A 38 17.16 -18.40 32.39
C ALA A 38 16.88 -18.76 30.91
N ALA A 39 16.67 -20.04 30.66
CA ALA A 39 15.92 -20.47 29.49
C ALA A 39 14.56 -19.79 29.64
N THR A 40 14.32 -18.74 28.88
CA THR A 40 12.99 -18.18 28.68
C THR A 40 12.19 -19.29 28.01
N SER A 41 11.48 -20.10 28.84
CA SER A 41 10.51 -21.04 28.33
C SER A 41 9.50 -20.21 27.50
N GLU A 42 9.43 -20.46 26.20
CA GLU A 42 8.22 -20.13 25.45
C GLU A 42 7.06 -20.67 26.29
N ARG A 43 6.23 -19.78 26.78
CA ARG A 43 5.00 -20.17 27.48
C ARG A 43 4.12 -20.79 26.41
N PRO A 44 3.80 -22.09 26.44
CA PRO A 44 2.79 -22.62 25.53
C PRO A 44 1.52 -21.83 25.83
N ALA A 45 1.00 -21.06 24.88
CA ALA A 45 -0.35 -20.51 24.99
C ALA A 45 -1.27 -21.71 25.31
N ASP A 46 -2.02 -21.61 26.38
CA ASP A 46 -2.93 -22.67 26.77
C ASP A 46 -3.93 -22.83 25.61
N ALA A 47 -4.07 -24.05 25.10
CA ALA A 47 -4.94 -24.30 23.94
C ALA A 47 -6.38 -23.81 24.18
N SER A 48 -6.80 -23.75 25.45
CA SER A 48 -8.13 -23.29 25.87
C SER A 48 -8.32 -21.77 25.72
N ASP A 49 -7.30 -20.96 26.02
CA ASP A 49 -7.36 -19.49 25.87
C ASP A 49 -7.44 -19.09 24.41
N PHE A 50 -6.78 -19.85 23.57
CA PHE A 50 -6.75 -19.69 22.15
C PHE A 50 -8.10 -20.02 21.48
N ASP A 51 -8.67 -21.19 21.77
CA ASP A 51 -9.97 -21.60 21.22
C ASP A 51 -11.07 -20.63 21.69
N ALA A 52 -10.96 -20.09 22.90
CA ALA A 52 -11.87 -19.07 23.41
C ALA A 52 -11.76 -17.75 22.61
N ALA A 53 -10.54 -17.28 22.30
CA ALA A 53 -10.34 -16.07 21.51
C ALA A 53 -10.84 -16.20 20.07
N VAL A 54 -10.52 -17.30 19.41
CA VAL A 54 -11.00 -17.60 18.05
C VAL A 54 -12.53 -17.67 17.99
N SER A 55 -13.19 -18.15 19.06
CA SER A 55 -14.66 -18.22 19.14
C SER A 55 -15.34 -16.85 19.27
N VAL A 56 -14.60 -15.79 19.61
CA VAL A 56 -15.12 -14.41 19.66
C VAL A 56 -15.39 -13.87 18.26
N ILE A 57 -14.64 -14.33 17.25
CA ILE A 57 -14.80 -13.91 15.85
C ILE A 57 -16.06 -14.57 15.28
N ARG A 58 -17.07 -13.75 14.99
CA ARG A 58 -18.41 -14.22 14.60
C ARG A 58 -18.84 -13.67 13.26
N PRO A 59 -19.40 -14.54 12.39
CA PRO A 59 -19.93 -14.13 11.09
C PRO A 59 -20.95 -12.99 11.17
N GLU A 60 -21.82 -13.02 12.20
CA GLU A 60 -22.87 -12.01 12.38
C GLU A 60 -22.30 -10.62 12.74
N ALA A 61 -21.16 -10.59 13.43
CA ALA A 61 -20.51 -9.32 13.79
C ALA A 61 -19.86 -8.69 12.55
N ILE A 62 -19.12 -9.46 11.76
CA ILE A 62 -18.57 -9.02 10.47
C ILE A 62 -19.69 -8.50 9.57
N ARG A 63 -20.77 -9.28 9.43
CA ARG A 63 -21.94 -8.85 8.64
C ARG A 63 -22.55 -7.53 9.15
N ALA A 64 -22.62 -7.33 10.47
CA ALA A 64 -23.22 -6.13 11.05
C ALA A 64 -22.36 -4.89 10.79
N ASP A 65 -21.04 -5.01 10.95
CA ASP A 65 -20.10 -3.93 10.71
C ASP A 65 -20.02 -3.59 9.22
N MET A 66 -19.94 -4.58 8.32
CA MET A 66 -20.03 -4.38 6.87
C MET A 66 -21.32 -3.69 6.45
N ARG A 67 -22.46 -4.11 7.00
CA ARG A 67 -23.75 -3.50 6.68
C ARG A 67 -23.79 -2.01 7.02
N PHE A 68 -23.12 -1.58 8.08
CA PHE A 68 -23.00 -0.16 8.39
C PHE A 68 -22.03 0.53 7.44
N LEU A 69 -20.85 -0.06 7.22
CA LEU A 69 -19.80 0.53 6.41
C LEU A 69 -20.18 0.64 4.93
N ALA A 70 -20.95 -0.30 4.41
CA ALA A 70 -21.43 -0.29 3.02
C ALA A 70 -22.86 0.28 2.88
N ASP A 71 -23.34 1.04 3.86
CA ASP A 71 -24.68 1.69 3.79
C ASP A 71 -24.63 2.94 2.92
N ASP A 72 -25.69 3.17 2.15
CA ASP A 72 -25.85 4.37 1.29
C ASP A 72 -25.69 5.68 2.04
N LEU A 73 -25.98 5.71 3.35
CA LEU A 73 -25.79 6.89 4.20
C LEU A 73 -24.34 7.35 4.29
N LEU A 74 -23.39 6.47 3.98
CA LEU A 74 -21.98 6.80 3.95
C LEU A 74 -21.50 7.25 2.54
N GLU A 75 -22.41 7.30 1.56
CA GLU A 75 -22.14 7.82 0.22
C GLU A 75 -20.86 7.21 -0.39
N GLY A 76 -20.61 5.90 -0.16
CA GLY A 76 -19.44 5.18 -0.64
C GLY A 76 -18.11 5.62 -0.04
N ARG A 77 -18.10 6.26 1.12
CA ARG A 77 -16.93 6.52 2.00
C ARG A 77 -15.70 7.14 1.32
N ARG A 78 -15.87 7.90 0.26
CA ARG A 78 -14.70 8.46 -0.44
C ARG A 78 -13.82 9.29 0.48
N THR A 79 -12.52 9.15 0.32
CA THR A 79 -11.47 9.90 1.03
C THR A 79 -11.79 11.39 1.12
N GLY A 80 -11.74 11.94 2.35
CA GLY A 80 -12.00 13.35 2.64
C GLY A 80 -13.48 13.77 2.60
N THR A 81 -14.42 12.85 2.36
CA THR A 81 -15.85 13.16 2.38
C THR A 81 -16.46 12.98 3.77
N ARG A 82 -17.70 13.45 3.92
CA ARG A 82 -18.48 13.23 5.15
C ARG A 82 -18.73 11.74 5.39
N GLY A 83 -18.97 10.96 4.34
CA GLY A 83 -19.17 9.51 4.46
C GLY A 83 -17.94 8.82 5.07
N HIS A 84 -16.74 9.16 4.60
CA HIS A 84 -15.50 8.67 5.20
C HIS A 84 -15.33 9.11 6.66
N GLN A 85 -15.65 10.37 7.00
CA GLN A 85 -15.57 10.85 8.38
C GLN A 85 -16.49 10.06 9.32
N LEU A 86 -17.72 9.74 8.87
CA LEU A 86 -18.67 8.92 9.63
C LEU A 86 -18.16 7.49 9.80
N ALA A 87 -17.59 6.89 8.76
CA ALA A 87 -16.96 5.57 8.83
C ALA A 87 -15.78 5.57 9.81
N ALA A 88 -14.90 6.59 9.73
CA ALA A 88 -13.78 6.75 10.66
C ALA A 88 -14.23 6.91 12.11
N GLN A 89 -15.30 7.68 12.35
CA GLN A 89 -15.89 7.82 13.69
C GLN A 89 -16.48 6.50 14.19
N PHE A 90 -17.13 5.73 13.32
CA PHE A 90 -17.65 4.42 13.67
C PHE A 90 -16.52 3.49 14.11
N VAL A 91 -15.45 3.34 13.30
CA VAL A 91 -14.29 2.48 13.61
C VAL A 91 -13.63 2.92 14.93
N ALA A 92 -13.38 4.21 15.12
CA ALA A 92 -12.79 4.74 16.36
C ALA A 92 -13.67 4.40 17.59
N THR A 93 -14.99 4.54 17.46
CA THR A 93 -15.94 4.21 18.54
C THR A 93 -15.94 2.70 18.85
N GLN A 94 -15.81 1.84 17.82
CA GLN A 94 -15.67 0.40 18.03
C GLN A 94 -14.39 0.08 18.80
N PHE A 95 -13.24 0.64 18.40
CA PHE A 95 -11.99 0.46 19.12
C PHE A 95 -12.05 0.95 20.56
N GLU A 96 -12.64 2.12 20.81
CA GLU A 96 -12.86 2.65 22.17
C GLU A 96 -13.75 1.70 23.00
N SER A 97 -14.82 1.16 22.43
CA SER A 97 -15.74 0.24 23.10
C SER A 97 -15.08 -1.08 23.50
N MET A 98 -14.03 -1.49 22.79
CA MET A 98 -13.21 -2.66 23.10
C MET A 98 -12.14 -2.39 24.15
N GLY A 99 -11.96 -1.11 24.57
CA GLY A 99 -10.93 -0.70 25.53
C GLY A 99 -9.52 -0.60 24.95
N LEU A 100 -9.39 -0.44 23.63
CA LEU A 100 -8.10 -0.16 22.99
C LEU A 100 -7.68 1.28 23.28
N ALA A 101 -6.37 1.51 23.35
CA ALA A 101 -5.82 2.84 23.52
C ALA A 101 -5.80 3.60 22.18
N PRO A 102 -6.11 4.91 22.17
CA PRO A 102 -5.89 5.74 21.00
C PRO A 102 -4.39 5.80 20.67
N ALA A 103 -4.07 5.67 19.39
CA ALA A 103 -2.68 5.68 18.91
C ALA A 103 -2.47 6.59 17.69
N GLY A 104 -3.39 7.49 17.41
CA GLY A 104 -3.25 8.56 16.42
C GLY A 104 -2.58 9.81 16.99
N ASP A 105 -2.74 10.92 16.28
CA ASP A 105 -2.12 12.20 16.62
C ASP A 105 -2.68 12.77 17.93
N GLY A 106 -1.77 13.33 18.74
CA GLY A 106 -2.16 14.02 19.97
C GLY A 106 -2.90 13.16 21.00
N GLY A 107 -2.80 11.83 20.94
CA GLY A 107 -3.50 10.91 21.83
C GLY A 107 -4.97 10.67 21.45
N THR A 108 -5.33 10.90 20.20
CA THR A 108 -6.64 10.55 19.61
C THR A 108 -6.55 9.23 18.84
N PHE A 109 -7.69 8.73 18.34
CA PHE A 109 -7.70 7.60 17.40
C PHE A 109 -7.34 8.00 15.97
N TYR A 110 -7.19 9.28 15.65
CA TYR A 110 -7.03 9.78 14.31
C TYR A 110 -5.60 10.22 14.04
N GLN A 111 -5.02 9.73 12.94
CA GLN A 111 -3.85 10.34 12.32
C GLN A 111 -4.35 11.16 11.13
N ASP A 112 -4.17 12.47 11.17
CA ASP A 112 -4.57 13.36 10.09
C ASP A 112 -3.62 13.23 8.90
N VAL A 113 -4.15 12.79 7.76
CA VAL A 113 -3.39 12.71 6.51
C VAL A 113 -3.62 14.00 5.72
N PRO A 114 -2.62 14.88 5.63
CA PRO A 114 -2.74 16.10 4.85
C PRO A 114 -2.70 15.75 3.36
N LEU A 115 -3.78 16.03 2.66
CA LEU A 115 -3.96 15.70 1.25
C LEU A 115 -4.11 16.95 0.39
N GLN A 116 -3.84 16.80 -0.90
CA GLN A 116 -4.14 17.81 -1.92
C GLN A 116 -4.90 17.14 -3.06
N SER A 117 -6.07 17.65 -3.38
CA SER A 117 -6.76 17.26 -4.60
C SER A 117 -6.17 18.00 -5.81
N VAL A 118 -6.05 17.28 -6.92
CA VAL A 118 -5.39 17.73 -8.15
C VAL A 118 -6.27 17.35 -9.33
N GLN A 119 -6.83 18.33 -10.00
CA GLN A 119 -7.70 18.11 -11.16
C GLN A 119 -7.22 18.93 -12.37
N VAL A 120 -7.13 18.28 -13.52
CA VAL A 120 -6.83 18.97 -14.77
C VAL A 120 -8.03 19.81 -15.21
N ASP A 121 -7.76 21.04 -15.64
CA ASP A 121 -8.75 21.85 -16.37
C ASP A 121 -8.61 21.55 -17.87
N GLU A 122 -9.58 20.82 -18.39
CA GLU A 122 -9.57 20.38 -19.79
C GLU A 122 -9.62 21.56 -20.77
N SER A 123 -10.41 22.60 -20.44
CA SER A 123 -10.61 23.76 -21.32
C SER A 123 -9.34 24.61 -21.46
N GLY A 124 -8.52 24.63 -20.41
CA GLY A 124 -7.24 25.33 -20.38
C GLY A 124 -6.06 24.51 -20.90
N SER A 125 -6.23 23.20 -21.07
CA SER A 125 -5.15 22.27 -21.41
C SER A 125 -5.15 21.90 -22.90
N SER A 126 -3.97 21.64 -23.46
CA SER A 126 -3.86 21.31 -24.88
C SER A 126 -2.66 20.43 -25.18
N PHE A 127 -2.76 19.66 -26.27
CA PHE A 127 -1.68 18.87 -26.81
C PHE A 127 -1.61 19.05 -28.33
N LYS A 128 -0.55 19.69 -28.82
CA LYS A 128 -0.23 19.83 -30.24
C LYS A 128 1.05 19.06 -30.54
N TRP A 129 1.17 18.63 -31.76
CA TRP A 129 2.38 17.96 -32.25
C TRP A 129 2.68 18.36 -33.69
N ALA A 130 3.97 18.35 -34.03
CA ALA A 130 4.42 18.62 -35.39
C ALA A 130 5.67 17.79 -35.69
N ASN A 131 5.74 17.19 -36.88
CA ASN A 131 6.92 16.55 -37.42
C ASN A 131 7.17 17.03 -38.86
N SER A 132 8.18 16.46 -39.55
CA SER A 132 8.59 16.91 -40.89
C SER A 132 7.52 16.76 -41.99
N GLY A 133 6.45 16.02 -41.76
CA GLY A 133 5.43 15.72 -42.77
C GLY A 133 4.00 16.00 -42.33
N ALA A 134 3.76 16.25 -41.04
CA ALA A 134 2.42 16.45 -40.51
C ALA A 134 2.44 17.23 -39.20
N SER A 135 1.31 17.91 -38.93
CA SER A 135 1.06 18.54 -37.63
C SER A 135 -0.41 18.39 -37.27
N GLY A 136 -0.71 18.50 -35.99
CA GLY A 136 -2.09 18.39 -35.53
C GLY A 136 -2.28 18.76 -34.06
N THR A 137 -3.54 18.92 -33.70
CA THR A 137 -3.98 19.06 -32.31
C THR A 137 -4.71 17.79 -31.94
N LEU A 138 -4.29 17.17 -30.86
CA LEU A 138 -4.98 16.01 -30.29
C LEU A 138 -6.21 16.50 -29.51
N LYS A 139 -7.25 15.66 -29.48
CA LYS A 139 -8.51 15.95 -28.79
C LYS A 139 -8.49 15.33 -27.39
N PHE A 140 -8.70 16.18 -26.39
CA PHE A 140 -8.84 15.73 -25.00
C PHE A 140 -9.96 14.67 -24.88
N ARG A 141 -9.81 13.67 -24.04
CA ARG A 141 -10.68 12.49 -23.84
C ARG A 141 -10.78 11.52 -25.03
N ALA A 142 -10.52 11.93 -26.25
CA ALA A 142 -10.55 11.05 -27.43
C ALA A 142 -9.15 10.50 -27.76
N ASP A 143 -8.17 11.39 -27.80
CA ASP A 143 -6.81 11.07 -28.23
C ASP A 143 -5.84 10.98 -27.05
N TYR A 144 -6.08 11.75 -26.01
CA TYR A 144 -5.23 11.79 -24.84
C TYR A 144 -6.00 12.26 -23.60
N ILE A 145 -5.38 12.00 -22.46
CA ILE A 145 -5.70 12.63 -21.18
C ILE A 145 -4.42 13.18 -20.57
N LEU A 146 -4.53 14.27 -19.83
CA LEU A 146 -3.47 14.79 -18.98
C LEU A 146 -3.89 14.65 -17.52
N TYR A 147 -2.92 14.46 -16.68
CA TYR A 147 -3.08 14.55 -15.24
C TYR A 147 -2.62 15.92 -14.76
N GLY A 148 -3.31 16.48 -13.77
CA GLY A 148 -2.93 17.76 -13.19
C GLY A 148 -1.50 17.70 -12.58
N ASP A 149 -0.82 18.83 -12.59
CA ASP A 149 0.48 18.99 -11.96
C ASP A 149 0.29 19.28 -10.46
N PRO A 150 0.72 18.41 -9.54
CA PRO A 150 0.48 18.62 -8.12
C PRO A 150 1.29 19.79 -7.52
N GLY A 151 2.29 20.31 -8.22
CA GLY A 151 3.10 21.45 -7.76
C GLY A 151 2.81 22.77 -8.45
N ARG A 152 2.01 22.79 -9.55
CA ARG A 152 1.78 23.99 -10.36
C ARG A 152 0.33 24.12 -10.81
N ASP A 153 -0.16 25.36 -10.87
CA ASP A 153 -1.48 25.67 -11.44
C ASP A 153 -1.47 25.65 -12.97
N GLU A 154 -0.31 25.91 -13.56
CA GLU A 154 -0.09 25.85 -14.99
C GLU A 154 1.32 25.37 -15.29
N SER A 155 1.45 24.49 -16.27
CA SER A 155 2.72 24.11 -16.86
C SER A 155 2.62 24.05 -18.38
N SER A 156 3.72 24.39 -19.06
CA SER A 156 3.83 24.32 -20.52
C SER A 156 5.21 23.80 -20.89
N LEU A 157 5.26 22.98 -21.91
CA LEU A 157 6.52 22.52 -22.49
C LEU A 157 6.40 22.36 -24.00
N SER A 158 7.53 22.52 -24.68
CA SER A 158 7.71 22.19 -26.09
C SER A 158 8.97 21.36 -26.21
N ALA A 159 8.84 20.07 -26.54
CA ALA A 159 9.98 19.15 -26.53
C ALA A 159 9.80 17.96 -27.50
N PRO A 160 10.90 17.39 -28.00
CA PRO A 160 10.87 16.12 -28.72
C PRO A 160 10.39 14.97 -27.81
N ILE A 161 9.84 13.92 -28.44
CA ILE A 161 9.42 12.70 -27.77
C ILE A 161 10.46 11.60 -28.04
N VAL A 162 10.79 10.83 -26.99
CA VAL A 162 11.61 9.61 -27.10
C VAL A 162 10.82 8.45 -26.50
N PHE A 163 10.59 7.41 -27.27
CA PHE A 163 10.05 6.17 -26.75
C PHE A 163 11.14 5.42 -25.98
N VAL A 164 10.86 5.03 -24.75
CA VAL A 164 11.81 4.42 -23.81
C VAL A 164 11.31 3.06 -23.28
N GLY A 165 10.59 2.30 -24.10
CA GLY A 165 10.12 0.99 -23.69
C GLY A 165 9.17 1.06 -22.50
N TYR A 166 9.51 0.40 -21.40
CA TYR A 166 8.73 0.44 -20.15
C TYR A 166 9.12 1.61 -19.22
N GLY A 167 10.17 2.36 -19.52
CA GLY A 167 10.69 3.43 -18.66
C GLY A 167 11.36 2.94 -17.37
N ILE A 168 12.06 1.80 -17.45
CA ILE A 168 12.64 1.10 -16.31
C ILE A 168 14.15 1.20 -16.34
N THR A 169 14.74 1.52 -15.17
CA THR A 169 16.14 1.33 -14.85
C THR A 169 16.22 0.34 -13.68
N ALA A 170 16.71 -0.87 -13.93
CA ALA A 170 16.78 -2.00 -13.01
C ALA A 170 18.18 -2.61 -13.02
N PRO A 171 19.17 -2.02 -12.31
CA PRO A 171 20.56 -2.47 -12.32
C PRO A 171 20.74 -3.91 -11.83
N ASP A 172 19.95 -4.33 -10.85
CA ASP A 172 19.88 -5.69 -10.30
C ASP A 172 19.46 -6.73 -11.35
N GLN A 173 18.62 -6.32 -12.32
CA GLN A 173 18.20 -7.13 -13.47
C GLN A 173 19.09 -6.90 -14.71
N ARG A 174 20.14 -6.08 -14.62
CA ARG A 174 20.97 -5.63 -15.75
C ARG A 174 20.13 -5.05 -16.90
N TYR A 175 19.03 -4.39 -16.54
CA TYR A 175 18.07 -3.83 -17.47
C TYR A 175 18.02 -2.31 -17.36
N ASP A 176 17.99 -1.64 -18.51
CA ASP A 176 17.91 -0.19 -18.59
C ASP A 176 17.32 0.23 -19.95
N ASP A 177 16.08 0.72 -19.92
CA ASP A 177 15.35 1.22 -21.09
C ASP A 177 15.93 2.55 -21.63
N TYR A 178 16.70 3.26 -20.81
CA TYR A 178 17.30 4.53 -21.21
C TYR A 178 18.69 4.35 -21.85
N ARG A 179 19.19 3.13 -21.90
CA ARG A 179 20.49 2.84 -22.50
C ARG A 179 20.50 3.17 -23.98
N GLY A 180 21.42 4.04 -24.40
CA GLY A 180 21.64 4.40 -25.80
C GLY A 180 20.71 5.47 -26.34
N VAL A 181 19.82 6.04 -25.52
CA VAL A 181 18.97 7.18 -25.87
C VAL A 181 19.16 8.32 -24.87
N ASP A 182 19.12 9.55 -25.37
CA ASP A 182 19.14 10.75 -24.52
C ASP A 182 17.71 11.30 -24.39
N VAL A 183 17.22 11.39 -23.15
CA VAL A 183 15.90 11.95 -22.82
C VAL A 183 15.98 13.29 -22.08
N LYS A 184 17.19 13.81 -21.88
CA LYS A 184 17.37 15.09 -21.17
C LYS A 184 16.68 16.23 -21.92
N GLY A 185 15.78 16.93 -21.25
CA GLY A 185 14.97 17.98 -21.85
C GLY A 185 13.91 17.50 -22.84
N LYS A 186 13.60 16.21 -22.89
CA LYS A 186 12.63 15.60 -23.80
C LYS A 186 11.48 14.94 -23.04
N ILE A 187 10.45 14.55 -23.76
CA ILE A 187 9.31 13.79 -23.23
C ILE A 187 9.63 12.30 -23.37
N ALA A 188 9.62 11.57 -22.27
CA ALA A 188 9.73 10.11 -22.27
C ALA A 188 8.35 9.50 -22.57
N ALA A 189 8.21 8.78 -23.68
CA ALA A 189 7.04 7.97 -23.99
C ALA A 189 7.32 6.53 -23.58
N LEU A 190 6.39 5.89 -22.86
CA LEU A 190 6.56 4.55 -22.33
C LEU A 190 5.25 3.75 -22.36
N VAL A 191 5.33 2.44 -22.26
CA VAL A 191 4.15 1.58 -22.07
C VAL A 191 4.03 1.12 -20.62
N PHE A 192 2.82 0.70 -20.25
CA PHE A 192 2.52 0.14 -18.93
C PHE A 192 3.20 -1.23 -18.74
N GLY A 193 3.42 -1.61 -17.47
CA GLY A 193 3.99 -2.90 -17.08
C GLY A 193 5.51 -2.93 -17.03
N ALA A 194 6.09 -4.11 -17.10
CA ALA A 194 7.51 -4.37 -17.06
C ALA A 194 7.87 -5.56 -17.98
N PRO A 195 9.15 -5.79 -18.26
CA PRO A 195 9.62 -6.99 -18.97
C PRO A 195 9.25 -8.28 -18.24
N SER A 196 9.60 -9.43 -18.84
CA SER A 196 9.43 -10.75 -18.23
C SER A 196 10.43 -10.99 -17.09
N PHE A 197 10.29 -10.23 -16.02
CA PHE A 197 10.99 -10.42 -14.76
C PHE A 197 10.26 -11.46 -13.89
N PRO A 198 10.90 -12.01 -12.84
CA PRO A 198 10.19 -12.75 -11.79
C PRO A 198 9.03 -11.93 -11.20
N SER A 199 7.95 -12.57 -10.75
CA SER A 199 6.69 -11.89 -10.38
C SER A 199 6.87 -10.70 -9.45
N ALA A 200 7.56 -10.86 -8.32
CA ALA A 200 7.82 -9.78 -7.38
C ALA A 200 8.61 -8.61 -7.98
N VAL A 201 9.66 -8.92 -8.76
CA VAL A 201 10.49 -7.93 -9.45
C VAL A 201 9.68 -7.22 -10.53
N LYS A 202 8.87 -7.96 -11.29
CA LYS A 202 7.96 -7.42 -12.30
C LYS A 202 6.96 -6.47 -11.66
N ALA A 203 6.35 -6.88 -10.54
CA ALA A 203 5.45 -6.06 -9.76
C ALA A 203 6.09 -4.72 -9.38
N HIS A 204 7.23 -4.76 -8.68
CA HIS A 204 7.95 -3.57 -8.26
C HIS A 204 8.25 -2.61 -9.42
N TYR A 205 8.86 -3.10 -10.51
CA TYR A 205 9.22 -2.25 -11.65
C TYR A 205 8.03 -1.80 -12.51
N SER A 206 6.84 -2.38 -12.31
CA SER A 206 5.61 -1.91 -12.94
C SER A 206 5.03 -0.65 -12.28
N ALA A 207 5.42 -0.34 -11.04
CA ALA A 207 4.90 0.78 -10.26
C ALA A 207 5.09 2.14 -10.99
N SER A 208 4.01 2.90 -11.13
CA SER A 208 4.01 4.16 -11.88
C SER A 208 4.90 5.25 -11.27
N TRP A 209 4.98 5.31 -9.94
CA TRP A 209 5.85 6.26 -9.25
C TRP A 209 7.34 6.00 -9.56
N LEU A 210 7.73 4.73 -9.68
CA LEU A 210 9.11 4.35 -10.00
C LEU A 210 9.49 4.76 -11.43
N LYS A 211 8.56 4.59 -12.39
CA LYS A 211 8.77 5.04 -13.78
C LYS A 211 8.90 6.56 -13.87
N ARG A 212 8.09 7.30 -13.10
CA ARG A 212 8.21 8.76 -13.00
C ARG A 212 9.56 9.18 -12.41
N ARG A 213 10.00 8.50 -11.33
CA ARG A 213 11.33 8.72 -10.73
C ARG A 213 12.45 8.46 -11.72
N ASN A 214 12.40 7.35 -12.46
CA ASN A 214 13.41 7.02 -13.45
C ASN A 214 13.47 8.07 -14.58
N ALA A 215 12.32 8.46 -15.14
CA ALA A 215 12.27 9.48 -16.18
C ALA A 215 12.86 10.83 -15.70
N ALA A 216 12.50 11.28 -14.51
CA ALA A 216 13.05 12.48 -13.90
C ALA A 216 14.56 12.37 -13.67
N ALA A 217 15.05 11.24 -13.15
CA ALA A 217 16.48 10.99 -12.93
C ALA A 217 17.30 11.02 -14.23
N HIS A 218 16.71 10.63 -15.36
CA HIS A 218 17.31 10.76 -16.68
C HIS A 218 17.11 12.12 -17.33
N GLY A 219 16.49 13.08 -16.62
CA GLY A 219 16.32 14.47 -17.07
C GLY A 219 15.16 14.69 -18.05
N ALA A 220 14.21 13.77 -18.15
CA ALA A 220 12.99 13.97 -18.90
C ALA A 220 12.19 15.15 -18.33
N VAL A 221 11.48 15.89 -19.20
CA VAL A 221 10.65 17.03 -18.81
C VAL A 221 9.15 16.77 -18.94
N GLY A 222 8.78 15.58 -19.44
CA GLY A 222 7.41 15.11 -19.53
C GLY A 222 7.37 13.61 -19.69
N ILE A 223 6.21 13.02 -19.41
CA ILE A 223 5.98 11.56 -19.52
C ILE A 223 4.64 11.35 -20.24
N LEU A 224 4.64 10.46 -21.22
CA LEU A 224 3.44 10.02 -21.92
C LEU A 224 3.34 8.50 -21.87
N ILE A 225 2.24 7.98 -21.35
CA ILE A 225 1.93 6.55 -21.40
C ILE A 225 1.26 6.26 -22.74
N PHE A 226 1.87 5.46 -23.56
CA PHE A 226 1.30 4.98 -24.81
C PHE A 226 0.44 3.75 -24.54
N TYR A 227 -0.84 3.84 -24.91
CA TYR A 227 -1.75 2.70 -24.84
C TYR A 227 -1.33 1.62 -25.83
N ASP A 228 -1.29 0.41 -25.36
CA ASP A 228 -1.15 -0.81 -26.16
C ASP A 228 -2.36 -1.74 -25.94
N SER A 229 -2.44 -2.84 -26.68
CA SER A 229 -3.59 -3.76 -26.58
C SER A 229 -3.67 -4.48 -25.23
N ARG A 230 -2.58 -4.62 -24.50
CA ARG A 230 -2.56 -5.23 -23.16
C ARG A 230 -3.21 -4.28 -22.15
N LEU A 231 -2.78 -3.01 -22.13
CA LEU A 231 -3.38 -2.02 -21.25
C LEU A 231 -4.85 -1.77 -21.62
N GLN A 232 -5.21 -1.78 -22.91
CA GLN A 232 -6.60 -1.68 -23.35
C GLN A 232 -7.46 -2.85 -22.84
N GLY A 233 -6.90 -4.05 -22.74
CA GLY A 233 -7.58 -5.22 -22.19
C GLY A 233 -7.74 -5.18 -20.67
N LEU A 234 -6.72 -4.70 -19.94
CA LEU A 234 -6.73 -4.60 -18.48
C LEU A 234 -7.55 -3.41 -17.98
N TYR A 235 -7.38 -2.26 -18.61
CA TYR A 235 -7.99 -1.00 -18.21
C TYR A 235 -8.33 -0.16 -19.44
N PRO A 236 -9.54 -0.30 -20.00
CA PRO A 236 -9.94 0.40 -21.23
C PRO A 236 -9.74 1.92 -21.14
N PHE A 237 -9.27 2.54 -22.24
CA PHE A 237 -9.02 3.98 -22.28
C PHE A 237 -10.28 4.79 -21.93
N GLU A 238 -11.44 4.31 -22.34
CA GLU A 238 -12.75 4.90 -22.06
C GLU A 238 -13.08 4.88 -20.56
N LYS A 239 -12.66 3.83 -19.83
CA LYS A 239 -12.78 3.79 -18.36
C LYS A 239 -11.88 4.84 -17.75
N GLN A 240 -10.61 4.94 -18.15
CA GLN A 240 -9.69 5.96 -17.68
C GLN A 240 -10.19 7.40 -17.95
N VAL A 241 -10.87 7.61 -19.08
CA VAL A 241 -11.51 8.91 -19.40
C VAL A 241 -12.67 9.21 -18.45
N ARG A 242 -13.47 8.22 -18.05
CA ARG A 242 -14.54 8.44 -17.05
C ARG A 242 -13.97 8.82 -15.70
N ASP A 243 -12.89 8.16 -15.29
CA ASP A 243 -12.27 8.36 -13.99
C ASP A 243 -11.59 9.75 -13.84
N LEU A 244 -11.37 10.48 -14.93
CA LEU A 244 -10.95 11.88 -14.89
C LEU A 244 -11.96 12.83 -14.22
N ALA A 245 -13.20 12.41 -14.06
CA ALA A 245 -14.19 13.18 -13.31
C ALA A 245 -13.84 13.28 -11.82
N ILE A 246 -13.04 12.33 -11.34
CA ILE A 246 -12.58 12.22 -9.98
C ILE A 246 -11.21 12.93 -9.85
N PRO A 247 -11.07 13.97 -9.00
CA PRO A 247 -9.76 14.57 -8.74
C PRO A 247 -8.80 13.56 -8.14
N ARG A 248 -7.56 13.50 -8.63
CA ARG A 248 -6.51 12.70 -8.00
C ARG A 248 -6.08 13.33 -6.69
N LEU A 249 -5.63 12.52 -5.76
CA LEU A 249 -5.09 12.96 -4.49
C LEU A 249 -3.58 12.70 -4.42
N ASN A 250 -2.90 13.52 -3.62
CA ASN A 250 -1.53 13.30 -3.17
C ASN A 250 -1.48 13.64 -1.67
N TRP A 251 -0.76 12.88 -0.87
CA TRP A 251 -0.46 13.33 0.48
C TRP A 251 0.69 14.35 0.47
N LEU A 252 0.70 15.23 1.46
CA LEU A 252 1.66 16.30 1.57
C LEU A 252 2.64 16.02 2.70
N SER A 253 3.94 16.17 2.42
CA SER A 253 4.98 16.12 3.45
C SER A 253 4.87 17.31 4.41
N ALA A 254 5.61 17.28 5.52
CA ALA A 254 5.68 18.39 6.46
C ALA A 254 6.14 19.72 5.82
N SER A 255 6.83 19.68 4.70
CA SER A 255 7.18 20.87 3.90
C SER A 255 6.10 21.33 2.93
N GLY A 256 4.97 20.62 2.86
CA GLY A 256 3.90 20.87 1.88
C GLY A 256 4.18 20.34 0.48
N ALA A 257 5.26 19.55 0.31
CA ALA A 257 5.56 18.94 -0.98
C ALA A 257 4.71 17.69 -1.18
N PRO A 258 4.06 17.53 -2.37
CA PRO A 258 3.31 16.31 -2.68
C PRO A 258 4.22 15.08 -2.76
N ASP A 259 3.69 13.92 -2.37
CA ASP A 259 4.40 12.64 -2.50
C ASP A 259 4.73 12.33 -3.97
N HIS A 260 5.83 11.66 -4.18
CA HIS A 260 6.29 11.27 -5.53
C HIS A 260 6.21 12.38 -6.58
N TYR A 261 6.40 13.65 -6.15
CA TYR A 261 6.44 14.80 -7.03
C TYR A 261 7.86 15.05 -7.57
N TYR A 262 7.96 15.13 -8.87
CA TYR A 262 9.20 15.39 -9.60
C TYR A 262 9.05 16.71 -10.38
N PRO A 263 9.59 17.83 -9.87
CA PRO A 263 9.35 19.16 -10.43
C PRO A 263 9.91 19.33 -11.85
N GLU A 264 10.81 18.46 -12.31
CA GLU A 264 11.32 18.43 -13.67
C GLU A 264 10.23 18.01 -14.67
N ILE A 265 9.31 17.13 -14.26
CA ILE A 265 8.21 16.62 -15.09
C ILE A 265 7.10 17.67 -15.14
N ARG A 266 6.92 18.29 -16.28
CA ARG A 266 5.96 19.38 -16.52
C ARG A 266 4.71 18.96 -17.30
N ALA A 267 4.68 17.72 -17.79
CA ALA A 267 3.52 17.09 -18.37
C ALA A 267 3.51 15.61 -18.06
N TYR A 268 2.36 15.11 -17.63
CA TYR A 268 2.13 13.69 -17.43
C TYR A 268 0.76 13.32 -17.97
N GLY A 269 0.70 12.33 -18.85
CA GLY A 269 -0.55 11.96 -19.49
C GLY A 269 -0.50 10.61 -20.18
N THR A 270 -1.64 10.24 -20.72
CA THR A 270 -1.84 8.99 -21.46
C THR A 270 -2.34 9.29 -22.86
N VAL A 271 -1.89 8.52 -23.84
CA VAL A 271 -2.21 8.70 -25.26
C VAL A 271 -2.90 7.45 -25.77
N SER A 272 -4.08 7.60 -26.38
CA SER A 272 -4.85 6.50 -26.96
C SER A 272 -4.11 5.78 -28.09
N MET A 273 -4.47 4.52 -28.35
CA MET A 273 -3.83 3.71 -29.40
C MET A 273 -3.84 4.39 -30.78
N ASP A 274 -4.91 5.11 -31.12
CA ASP A 274 -5.02 5.80 -32.42
C ASP A 274 -4.17 7.07 -32.46
N ALA A 275 -4.05 7.77 -31.34
CA ALA A 275 -3.16 8.93 -31.26
C ALA A 275 -1.67 8.50 -31.27
N VAL A 276 -1.32 7.36 -30.66
CA VAL A 276 0.03 6.77 -30.76
C VAL A 276 0.42 6.51 -32.22
N LYS A 277 -0.49 5.95 -33.04
CA LYS A 277 -0.23 5.75 -34.49
C LYS A 277 0.13 7.06 -35.21
N ARG A 278 -0.58 8.15 -34.84
CA ARG A 278 -0.32 9.47 -35.43
C ARG A 278 1.01 10.06 -34.97
N LEU A 279 1.34 9.96 -33.69
CA LEU A 279 2.62 10.45 -33.16
C LEU A 279 3.81 9.69 -33.74
N LEU A 280 3.67 8.41 -34.04
CA LEU A 280 4.71 7.58 -34.64
C LEU A 280 4.90 7.84 -36.15
N SER A 281 4.01 8.59 -36.80
CA SER A 281 4.12 8.88 -38.24
C SER A 281 5.46 9.52 -38.56
N GLY A 282 6.18 8.94 -39.55
CA GLY A 282 7.49 9.42 -39.97
C GLY A 282 8.66 9.00 -39.05
N SER A 283 8.43 8.27 -37.99
CA SER A 283 9.51 7.78 -37.09
C SER A 283 10.24 6.54 -37.62
N GLY A 284 9.66 5.85 -38.60
CA GLY A 284 10.14 4.53 -39.06
C GLY A 284 9.64 3.37 -38.18
N HIS A 285 8.83 3.65 -37.15
CA HIS A 285 8.27 2.66 -36.23
C HIS A 285 6.74 2.69 -36.24
N THR A 286 6.12 1.58 -35.81
CA THR A 286 4.67 1.42 -35.81
C THR A 286 4.14 1.08 -34.40
N ALA A 287 2.87 1.40 -34.14
CA ALA A 287 2.21 0.99 -32.91
C ALA A 287 2.11 -0.56 -32.79
N ALA A 288 2.03 -1.26 -33.92
CA ALA A 288 2.01 -2.72 -33.93
C ALA A 288 3.35 -3.34 -33.47
N GLU A 289 4.49 -2.73 -33.82
CA GLU A 289 5.80 -3.14 -33.31
C GLU A 289 5.91 -2.94 -31.81
N ILE A 290 5.45 -1.80 -31.29
CA ILE A 290 5.40 -1.52 -29.83
C ILE A 290 4.53 -2.57 -29.15
N ASP A 291 3.33 -2.84 -29.66
CA ASP A 291 2.39 -3.82 -29.10
C ASP A 291 2.97 -5.24 -29.09
N ALA A 292 3.60 -5.66 -30.18
CA ALA A 292 4.26 -6.96 -30.26
C ALA A 292 5.46 -7.06 -29.32
N GLY A 293 6.28 -6.01 -29.24
CA GLY A 293 7.41 -5.94 -28.33
C GLY A 293 6.99 -5.97 -26.86
N ALA A 294 5.90 -5.26 -26.53
CA ALA A 294 5.34 -5.24 -25.19
C ALA A 294 4.79 -6.61 -24.76
N LYS A 295 4.11 -7.33 -25.66
CA LYS A 295 3.67 -8.72 -25.43
C LYS A 295 4.84 -9.69 -25.26
N ALA A 296 5.92 -9.47 -25.99
CA ALA A 296 7.12 -10.29 -25.91
C ALA A 296 8.05 -9.92 -24.73
N GLY A 297 7.74 -8.87 -23.98
CA GLY A 297 8.62 -8.36 -22.92
C GLY A 297 9.93 -7.76 -23.44
N LYS A 298 9.99 -7.34 -24.70
CA LYS A 298 11.19 -6.83 -25.36
C LYS A 298 10.85 -5.57 -26.15
N LEU A 299 11.29 -4.44 -25.66
CA LEU A 299 11.13 -3.15 -26.31
C LEU A 299 12.50 -2.52 -26.56
N THR A 300 12.58 -1.71 -27.59
CA THR A 300 13.77 -0.94 -27.92
C THR A 300 13.42 0.54 -27.90
N ALA A 301 14.26 1.34 -27.27
CA ALA A 301 14.10 2.79 -27.24
C ALA A 301 14.47 3.42 -28.58
N PHE A 302 13.74 4.46 -28.99
CA PHE A 302 14.00 5.25 -30.20
C PHE A 302 13.42 6.67 -30.09
N PRO A 303 14.01 7.67 -30.74
CA PRO A 303 13.44 8.99 -30.84
C PRO A 303 12.28 9.02 -31.84
N LEU A 304 11.22 9.74 -31.52
CA LEU A 304 10.19 10.11 -32.48
C LEU A 304 10.65 11.37 -33.26
N THR A 305 10.12 11.50 -34.47
CA THR A 305 10.35 12.73 -35.26
C THR A 305 9.42 13.86 -34.78
N GLY A 306 9.96 15.07 -34.70
CA GLY A 306 9.16 16.25 -34.38
C GLY A 306 9.13 16.65 -32.90
N VAL A 307 8.19 17.53 -32.59
CA VAL A 307 8.04 18.19 -31.28
C VAL A 307 6.59 18.11 -30.83
N ALA A 308 6.39 17.89 -29.54
CA ALA A 308 5.10 18.04 -28.87
C ALA A 308 5.07 19.34 -28.05
N GLU A 309 3.97 20.06 -28.16
CA GLU A 309 3.65 21.22 -27.31
C GLU A 309 2.49 20.82 -26.40
N ILE A 310 2.73 20.80 -25.10
CA ILE A 310 1.75 20.40 -24.09
C ILE A 310 1.59 21.54 -23.10
N ARG A 311 0.34 21.95 -22.87
CA ARG A 311 -0.05 22.85 -21.81
C ARG A 311 -1.01 22.12 -20.87
N THR A 312 -0.74 22.16 -19.58
CA THR A 312 -1.57 21.58 -18.52
C THR A 312 -2.00 22.70 -17.57
N VAL A 313 -3.29 22.87 -17.40
CA VAL A 313 -3.87 23.76 -16.38
C VAL A 313 -4.47 22.89 -15.28
N THR A 314 -4.18 23.22 -14.04
CA THR A 314 -4.50 22.39 -12.87
C THR A 314 -5.26 23.23 -11.83
N ARG A 315 -6.31 22.64 -11.27
CA ARG A 315 -6.97 23.11 -10.06
C ARG A 315 -6.50 22.26 -8.89
N ARG A 316 -6.06 22.90 -7.82
CA ARG A 316 -5.61 22.26 -6.60
C ARG A 316 -6.41 22.75 -5.41
N ALA A 317 -6.72 21.85 -4.48
CA ALA A 317 -7.37 22.23 -3.22
C ALA A 317 -6.84 21.37 -2.08
N PRO A 318 -6.63 21.95 -0.89
CA PRO A 318 -6.27 21.17 0.29
C PRO A 318 -7.43 20.28 0.71
N LEU A 319 -7.10 19.13 1.26
CA LEU A 319 -8.03 18.15 1.78
C LEU A 319 -7.39 17.44 2.96
N HIS A 320 -8.18 16.99 3.91
CA HIS A 320 -7.74 16.19 5.05
C HIS A 320 -8.62 14.96 5.18
N SER A 321 -8.02 13.83 5.50
CA SER A 321 -8.73 12.59 5.74
C SER A 321 -7.96 11.77 6.77
N PRO A 322 -8.60 11.22 7.82
CA PRO A 322 -7.88 10.52 8.86
C PRO A 322 -7.68 9.03 8.53
N ASN A 323 -6.50 8.51 8.88
CA ASN A 323 -6.36 7.12 9.27
C ASN A 323 -6.92 6.95 10.69
N VAL A 324 -7.51 5.81 11.01
CA VAL A 324 -7.96 5.47 12.37
C VAL A 324 -6.98 4.48 12.97
N VAL A 325 -6.32 4.84 14.07
CA VAL A 325 -5.23 4.06 14.68
C VAL A 325 -5.54 3.74 16.13
N ALA A 326 -5.60 2.45 16.45
CA ALA A 326 -5.80 1.96 17.81
C ALA A 326 -4.66 1.02 18.23
N ARG A 327 -4.38 0.97 19.53
CA ARG A 327 -3.32 0.12 20.09
C ARG A 327 -3.83 -0.77 21.21
N LEU A 328 -3.45 -2.03 21.16
CA LEU A 328 -3.49 -2.94 22.29
C LEU A 328 -2.06 -3.11 22.82
N GLU A 329 -1.79 -2.67 24.04
CA GLU A 329 -0.48 -2.75 24.68
C GLU A 329 -0.08 -4.20 24.94
N GLY A 330 1.15 -4.57 24.60
CA GLY A 330 1.73 -5.87 24.86
C GLY A 330 2.05 -6.11 26.33
N SER A 331 2.23 -7.38 26.73
CA SER A 331 2.47 -7.78 28.12
C SER A 331 3.96 -7.99 28.47
N ASP A 332 4.84 -8.18 27.48
CA ASP A 332 6.27 -8.43 27.75
C ASP A 332 7.01 -7.10 27.94
N PRO A 333 7.78 -6.92 29.02
CA PRO A 333 8.47 -5.65 29.31
C PRO A 333 9.46 -5.18 28.23
N ARG A 334 9.92 -6.07 27.35
CA ARG A 334 10.84 -5.76 26.25
C ARG A 334 10.13 -5.72 24.91
N LEU A 335 9.29 -6.72 24.64
CA LEU A 335 8.64 -6.86 23.34
C LEU A 335 7.41 -5.95 23.18
N SER A 336 6.82 -5.43 24.25
CA SER A 336 5.70 -4.49 24.16
C SER A 336 6.05 -3.16 23.46
N ALA A 337 7.34 -2.85 23.33
CA ALA A 337 7.80 -1.73 22.51
C ALA A 337 7.78 -2.01 20.99
N GLU A 338 7.56 -3.24 20.59
CA GLU A 338 7.44 -3.68 19.20
C GLU A 338 5.97 -3.86 18.83
N HIS A 339 5.63 -3.56 17.58
CA HIS A 339 4.25 -3.54 17.11
C HIS A 339 4.04 -4.48 15.91
N VAL A 340 3.02 -5.31 15.99
CA VAL A 340 2.43 -5.99 14.84
C VAL A 340 1.25 -5.16 14.38
N VAL A 341 1.19 -4.86 13.09
CA VAL A 341 0.14 -4.02 12.51
C VAL A 341 -0.89 -4.90 11.81
N TYR A 342 -2.14 -4.50 11.90
CA TYR A 342 -3.23 -4.94 11.03
C TYR A 342 -3.74 -3.74 10.27
N THR A 343 -3.82 -3.86 8.94
CA THR A 343 -4.35 -2.83 8.06
C THR A 343 -5.55 -3.32 7.26
N ALA A 344 -6.46 -2.40 6.98
CA ALA A 344 -7.49 -2.49 5.96
C ALA A 344 -7.86 -1.08 5.54
N HIS A 345 -8.18 -0.83 4.29
CA HIS A 345 -8.64 0.50 3.92
C HIS A 345 -10.11 0.73 4.24
N LEU A 346 -10.40 1.98 4.57
CA LEU A 346 -11.72 2.42 5.01
C LEU A 346 -12.49 3.15 3.91
N ASP A 347 -11.79 3.77 2.99
CA ASP A 347 -12.38 4.51 1.88
C ASP A 347 -12.87 3.57 0.77
N HIS A 348 -13.68 4.13 -0.13
CA HIS A 348 -14.01 3.58 -1.42
C HIS A 348 -14.31 4.73 -2.40
N LEU A 349 -14.90 4.45 -3.56
CA LEU A 349 -14.99 5.39 -4.68
C LEU A 349 -16.01 6.52 -4.52
N GLY A 350 -16.92 6.43 -3.54
CA GLY A 350 -17.88 7.49 -3.28
C GLY A 350 -19.06 7.51 -4.25
N VAL A 351 -19.57 8.71 -4.53
CA VAL A 351 -20.65 8.92 -5.51
C VAL A 351 -20.01 9.27 -6.86
N SER A 352 -20.29 8.49 -7.89
CA SER A 352 -19.68 8.64 -9.20
C SER A 352 -20.69 8.39 -10.34
N THR A 353 -20.21 8.07 -11.53
CA THR A 353 -21.04 7.81 -12.72
C THR A 353 -21.99 6.65 -12.47
N PRO A 354 -23.30 6.84 -12.68
CA PRO A 354 -24.28 5.77 -12.44
C PRO A 354 -24.05 4.53 -13.29
N VAL A 355 -24.15 3.36 -12.67
CA VAL A 355 -24.16 2.05 -13.32
C VAL A 355 -25.50 1.40 -12.99
N LYS A 356 -26.27 1.00 -14.01
CA LYS A 356 -27.63 0.44 -13.86
C LYS A 356 -28.59 1.32 -13.04
N GLY A 357 -28.36 2.63 -13.01
CA GLY A 357 -29.20 3.61 -12.32
C GLY A 357 -28.78 3.95 -10.90
N ASP A 358 -27.75 3.28 -10.37
CA ASP A 358 -27.14 3.55 -9.06
C ASP A 358 -25.80 4.27 -9.22
N SER A 359 -25.53 5.27 -8.37
CA SER A 359 -24.32 6.10 -8.39
C SER A 359 -23.51 6.01 -7.10
N ILE A 360 -23.97 5.28 -6.08
CA ILE A 360 -23.26 5.12 -4.82
C ILE A 360 -22.43 3.84 -4.90
N TYR A 361 -21.12 3.99 -4.84
CA TYR A 361 -20.18 2.89 -4.86
C TYR A 361 -19.95 2.47 -3.40
N ASN A 362 -20.72 1.49 -2.93
CA ASN A 362 -20.76 1.13 -1.50
C ASN A 362 -19.49 0.42 -1.03
N GLY A 363 -18.82 -0.36 -1.88
CA GLY A 363 -17.59 -1.07 -1.54
C GLY A 363 -17.79 -2.04 -0.37
N ALA A 364 -18.66 -3.04 -0.56
CA ALA A 364 -18.95 -4.00 0.50
C ALA A 364 -17.82 -5.00 0.68
N LEU A 365 -17.33 -5.60 -0.41
CA LEU A 365 -16.15 -6.46 -0.40
C LEU A 365 -14.86 -5.64 -0.51
N ASP A 366 -14.93 -4.50 -1.17
CA ASP A 366 -13.81 -3.54 -1.38
C ASP A 366 -14.08 -2.21 -0.64
N ASN A 367 -13.70 -2.02 0.61
CA ASN A 367 -13.14 -2.95 1.58
C ASN A 367 -13.84 -2.77 2.94
N ALA A 368 -15.20 -2.72 2.94
CA ALA A 368 -15.92 -2.77 4.21
C ALA A 368 -15.71 -4.13 4.90
N SER A 369 -15.43 -5.19 4.13
CA SER A 369 -15.10 -6.53 4.63
C SER A 369 -13.82 -6.52 5.46
N GLY A 370 -12.69 -6.12 4.91
CA GLY A 370 -11.42 -6.08 5.63
C GLY A 370 -11.46 -5.16 6.85
N THR A 371 -12.13 -3.98 6.74
CA THR A 371 -12.35 -3.11 7.91
C THR A 371 -13.17 -3.81 9.00
N ALA A 372 -14.24 -4.53 8.67
CA ALA A 372 -15.03 -5.29 9.64
C ALA A 372 -14.22 -6.45 10.26
N GLU A 373 -13.36 -7.08 9.48
CA GLU A 373 -12.49 -8.16 9.94
C GLU A 373 -11.42 -7.68 10.92
N ILE A 374 -10.76 -6.55 10.66
CA ILE A 374 -9.80 -6.00 11.64
C ILE A 374 -10.49 -5.56 12.93
N LEU A 375 -11.76 -5.12 12.88
CA LEU A 375 -12.56 -4.87 14.09
C LEU A 375 -12.80 -6.15 14.89
N GLU A 376 -13.14 -7.27 14.26
CA GLU A 376 -13.34 -8.55 14.95
C GLU A 376 -12.02 -9.14 15.47
N ILE A 377 -10.90 -8.96 14.74
CA ILE A 377 -9.57 -9.31 15.23
C ILE A 377 -9.22 -8.50 16.49
N ALA A 378 -9.45 -7.19 16.46
CA ALA A 378 -9.23 -6.32 17.63
C ALA A 378 -10.09 -6.75 18.82
N ARG A 379 -11.36 -7.11 18.58
CA ARG A 379 -12.29 -7.60 19.58
C ARG A 379 -11.79 -8.91 20.20
N ALA A 380 -11.29 -9.86 19.38
CA ALA A 380 -10.76 -11.13 19.85
C ALA A 380 -9.52 -10.90 20.73
N PHE A 381 -8.57 -10.07 20.31
CA PHE A 381 -7.40 -9.73 21.11
C PHE A 381 -7.75 -9.02 22.42
N SER A 382 -8.72 -8.11 22.41
CA SER A 382 -9.13 -7.36 23.60
C SER A 382 -9.75 -8.25 24.69
N ARG A 383 -10.26 -9.42 24.32
CA ARG A 383 -10.91 -10.38 25.23
C ARG A 383 -10.01 -11.52 25.70
N LEU A 384 -8.76 -11.54 25.24
CA LEU A 384 -7.80 -12.52 25.73
C LEU A 384 -7.55 -12.34 27.24
N PRO A 385 -7.52 -13.40 28.02
CA PRO A 385 -7.20 -13.33 29.45
C PRO A 385 -5.77 -12.83 29.70
N THR A 386 -4.86 -13.08 28.78
CA THR A 386 -3.49 -12.56 28.79
C THR A 386 -3.21 -11.88 27.47
N ARG A 387 -2.78 -10.62 27.52
CA ARG A 387 -2.37 -9.87 26.32
C ARG A 387 -1.16 -10.52 25.66
N PRO A 388 -1.03 -10.45 24.33
CA PRO A 388 0.16 -10.92 23.62
C PRO A 388 1.41 -10.19 24.08
N ARG A 389 2.59 -10.77 23.82
CA ARG A 389 3.86 -10.19 24.28
C ARG A 389 4.19 -8.87 23.58
N ARG A 390 4.01 -8.79 22.24
CA ARG A 390 4.14 -7.53 21.48
C ARG A 390 2.85 -6.75 21.52
N SER A 391 2.96 -5.46 21.34
CA SER A 391 1.82 -4.58 21.12
C SER A 391 1.23 -4.82 19.72
N LEU A 392 -0.06 -4.54 19.59
CA LEU A 392 -0.76 -4.59 18.30
C LEU A 392 -1.24 -3.19 17.93
N LEU A 393 -1.15 -2.85 16.67
CA LEU A 393 -1.80 -1.70 16.06
C LEU A 393 -2.88 -2.17 15.09
N PHE A 394 -4.03 -1.53 15.14
CA PHE A 394 -5.13 -1.72 14.20
C PHE A 394 -5.35 -0.40 13.48
N ILE A 395 -5.24 -0.42 12.16
CA ILE A 395 -5.26 0.78 11.36
C ILE A 395 -6.27 0.63 10.22
N ALA A 396 -7.35 1.41 10.28
CA ALA A 396 -8.21 1.60 9.13
C ALA A 396 -7.67 2.82 8.35
N VAL A 397 -7.11 2.57 7.17
CA VAL A 397 -6.42 3.61 6.40
C VAL A 397 -7.36 4.33 5.44
N THR A 398 -6.99 5.55 5.05
CA THR A 398 -7.69 6.38 4.07
C THR A 398 -6.94 6.43 2.75
N GLY A 399 -7.63 6.59 1.63
CA GLY A 399 -7.00 6.90 0.35
C GLY A 399 -6.25 5.74 -0.29
N GLU A 400 -6.62 4.52 -0.01
CA GLU A 400 -6.10 3.35 -0.73
C GLU A 400 -6.44 3.46 -2.21
N GLU A 401 -7.72 3.70 -2.53
CA GLU A 401 -8.29 3.84 -3.87
C GLU A 401 -7.66 4.96 -4.72
N GLU A 402 -7.04 5.89 -4.06
CA GLU A 402 -6.33 7.01 -4.69
C GLU A 402 -4.81 6.74 -4.82
N GLY A 403 -4.35 5.56 -4.44
CA GLY A 403 -2.97 5.08 -4.58
C GLY A 403 -2.22 4.89 -3.26
N LEU A 404 -2.80 4.20 -2.29
CA LEU A 404 -2.20 3.80 -1.00
C LEU A 404 -1.81 5.00 -0.12
N LEU A 405 -2.56 6.12 -0.20
CA LEU A 405 -2.10 7.38 0.39
C LEU A 405 -2.00 7.34 1.91
N GLY A 406 -2.98 6.75 2.58
CA GLY A 406 -3.03 6.69 4.04
C GLY A 406 -2.01 5.73 4.62
N SER A 407 -1.87 4.55 4.03
CA SER A 407 -0.86 3.57 4.45
C SER A 407 0.56 4.06 4.17
N ASP A 408 0.79 4.71 3.01
CA ASP A 408 2.10 5.28 2.68
C ASP A 408 2.46 6.44 3.62
N TYR A 409 1.48 7.28 3.93
CA TYR A 409 1.66 8.34 4.92
C TYR A 409 1.99 7.77 6.30
N PHE A 410 1.22 6.77 6.78
CA PHE A 410 1.47 6.13 8.06
C PHE A 410 2.83 5.43 8.10
N ALA A 411 3.16 4.61 7.11
CA ALA A 411 4.43 3.90 7.06
C ALA A 411 5.64 4.87 7.01
N SER A 412 5.47 6.04 6.35
CA SER A 412 6.47 7.10 6.28
C SER A 412 6.51 8.00 7.51
N ASN A 413 5.38 8.20 8.21
CA ASN A 413 5.20 9.08 9.36
C ASN A 413 4.44 8.36 10.49
N PRO A 414 4.95 7.22 11.00
CA PRO A 414 4.21 6.43 11.97
C PRO A 414 4.00 7.19 13.28
N THR A 415 2.84 6.96 13.93
CA THR A 415 2.50 7.51 15.25
C THR A 415 3.19 6.78 16.41
N VAL A 416 3.92 5.71 16.10
CA VAL A 416 4.78 4.96 17.02
C VAL A 416 6.24 5.11 16.60
N PRO A 417 7.23 4.77 17.45
CA PRO A 417 8.64 4.90 17.07
C PRO A 417 8.97 4.17 15.79
N ARG A 418 9.59 4.86 14.83
CA ARG A 418 10.07 4.25 13.59
C ARG A 418 10.99 3.07 13.93
N GLY A 419 10.81 1.95 13.26
CA GLY A 419 11.56 0.71 13.54
C GLY A 419 10.98 -0.14 14.67
N SER A 420 9.91 0.30 15.36
CA SER A 420 9.17 -0.55 16.28
C SER A 420 8.16 -1.47 15.59
N ILE A 421 7.74 -1.16 14.37
CA ILE A 421 6.84 -2.01 13.57
C ILE A 421 7.63 -3.20 13.05
N VAL A 422 7.16 -4.40 13.34
CA VAL A 422 7.89 -5.65 13.01
C VAL A 422 7.25 -6.45 11.89
N ALA A 423 5.95 -6.29 11.69
CA ALA A 423 5.18 -6.90 10.60
C ALA A 423 3.90 -6.12 10.37
N ASP A 424 3.36 -6.24 9.17
CA ASP A 424 2.03 -5.81 8.82
C ASP A 424 1.24 -6.97 8.21
N ILE A 425 -0.04 -7.07 8.56
CA ILE A 425 -1.01 -8.04 8.06
C ILE A 425 -2.18 -7.24 7.52
N ASN A 426 -2.25 -7.15 6.21
CA ASN A 426 -3.32 -6.48 5.49
C ASN A 426 -4.47 -7.44 5.20
N ILE A 427 -5.68 -6.91 5.10
CA ILE A 427 -6.87 -7.63 4.62
C ILE A 427 -7.57 -6.70 3.64
N ASP A 428 -7.56 -7.10 2.38
CA ASP A 428 -8.16 -6.33 1.31
C ASP A 428 -8.86 -7.27 0.32
N GLU A 429 -10.07 -6.91 -0.10
CA GLU A 429 -10.88 -7.68 -1.03
C GLU A 429 -11.07 -9.16 -0.64
N ASP A 430 -11.40 -9.46 0.65
CA ASP A 430 -11.79 -10.84 0.98
C ASP A 430 -13.04 -11.23 0.19
N LEU A 431 -12.84 -12.01 -0.86
CA LEU A 431 -13.92 -12.54 -1.68
C LEU A 431 -14.63 -13.69 -0.96
N MET A 432 -15.41 -13.36 0.05
CA MET A 432 -16.24 -14.31 0.80
C MET A 432 -17.44 -14.83 -0.02
N LEU A 433 -17.18 -15.37 -1.22
CA LEU A 433 -18.22 -15.81 -2.17
C LEU A 433 -18.30 -17.33 -2.34
N TRP A 434 -17.48 -18.06 -1.59
CA TRP A 434 -17.46 -19.54 -1.56
C TRP A 434 -16.93 -20.04 -0.21
N PRO A 435 -17.23 -21.30 0.19
CA PRO A 435 -16.69 -21.86 1.41
C PRO A 435 -15.17 -21.92 1.40
N LEU A 436 -14.52 -21.23 2.32
CA LEU A 436 -13.06 -21.14 2.43
C LEU A 436 -12.42 -22.51 2.68
N ARG A 437 -11.39 -22.86 1.91
CA ARG A 437 -10.61 -24.10 2.06
C ARG A 437 -9.12 -23.83 2.18
N ASP A 438 -8.66 -22.76 1.60
CA ASP A 438 -7.30 -22.29 1.68
C ASP A 438 -7.27 -20.76 1.65
N VAL A 439 -6.13 -20.18 1.98
CA VAL A 439 -5.88 -18.75 1.90
C VAL A 439 -4.76 -18.48 0.90
N VAL A 440 -4.82 -17.36 0.25
CA VAL A 440 -3.68 -16.73 -0.44
C VAL A 440 -3.06 -15.73 0.53
N ALA A 441 -1.74 -15.75 0.65
CA ALA A 441 -1.01 -14.80 1.47
C ALA A 441 0.06 -14.13 0.62
N LEU A 442 -0.34 -13.06 -0.07
CA LEU A 442 0.55 -12.31 -0.96
C LEU A 442 1.72 -11.74 -0.18
N GLY A 443 2.94 -11.99 -0.63
CA GLY A 443 4.16 -11.52 0.01
C GLY A 443 4.73 -12.41 1.12
N ALA A 444 4.02 -13.45 1.54
CA ALA A 444 4.48 -14.35 2.60
C ALA A 444 5.79 -15.05 2.24
N GLU A 445 5.95 -15.45 0.98
CA GLU A 445 7.12 -16.16 0.45
C GLU A 445 8.41 -15.34 0.51
N HIS A 446 8.32 -14.04 0.71
CA HIS A 446 9.46 -13.14 0.78
C HIS A 446 10.13 -13.09 2.16
N SER A 447 9.45 -13.60 3.19
CA SER A 447 9.89 -13.42 4.58
C SER A 447 9.58 -14.64 5.46
N SER A 448 10.02 -14.57 6.72
CA SER A 448 9.67 -15.56 7.74
C SER A 448 8.17 -15.63 8.04
N LEU A 449 7.35 -14.72 7.51
CA LEU A 449 5.90 -14.74 7.66
C LEU A 449 5.26 -15.94 6.94
N GLU A 450 5.91 -16.51 5.93
CA GLU A 450 5.43 -17.74 5.27
C GLU A 450 5.24 -18.89 6.28
N ALA A 451 6.18 -19.08 7.19
CA ALA A 451 6.08 -20.10 8.23
C ALA A 451 4.95 -19.80 9.23
N VAL A 452 4.72 -18.51 9.50
CA VAL A 452 3.62 -18.04 10.36
C VAL A 452 2.27 -18.36 9.72
N VAL A 453 2.09 -18.02 8.45
CA VAL A 453 0.86 -18.31 7.69
C VAL A 453 0.59 -19.82 7.67
N LYS A 454 1.59 -20.63 7.30
CA LYS A 454 1.45 -22.11 7.27
C LYS A 454 1.05 -22.67 8.64
N ARG A 455 1.59 -22.12 9.72
CA ARG A 455 1.23 -22.53 11.10
C ARG A 455 -0.21 -22.14 11.45
N ALA A 456 -0.62 -20.93 11.09
CA ALA A 456 -1.96 -20.39 11.35
C ALA A 456 -3.03 -21.20 10.61
N THR A 457 -2.85 -21.39 9.31
CA THR A 457 -3.80 -22.15 8.48
C THR A 457 -3.90 -23.61 8.87
N ALA A 458 -2.77 -24.27 9.17
CA ALA A 458 -2.75 -25.66 9.63
C ALA A 458 -3.57 -25.85 10.93
N ARG A 459 -3.53 -24.88 11.85
CA ARG A 459 -4.34 -24.92 13.09
C ARG A 459 -5.84 -24.91 12.80
N LEU A 460 -6.25 -24.22 11.73
CA LEU A 460 -7.64 -24.11 11.30
C LEU A 460 -8.04 -25.20 10.27
N LYS A 461 -7.11 -26.07 9.89
CA LYS A 461 -7.28 -27.06 8.82
C LYS A 461 -7.57 -26.41 7.45
N LEU A 462 -7.01 -25.24 7.22
CA LEU A 462 -7.01 -24.56 5.95
C LEU A 462 -5.71 -24.86 5.18
N GLY A 463 -5.77 -24.82 3.86
CA GLY A 463 -4.61 -24.84 2.98
C GLY A 463 -3.98 -23.45 2.83
N VAL A 464 -2.86 -23.39 2.10
CA VAL A 464 -2.26 -22.16 1.55
C VAL A 464 -2.16 -22.35 0.05
N GLY A 465 -2.87 -21.52 -0.70
CA GLY A 465 -2.85 -21.48 -2.16
C GLY A 465 -1.76 -20.54 -2.69
N PRO A 466 -1.33 -20.72 -3.95
CA PRO A 466 -0.51 -19.74 -4.64
C PRO A 466 -1.34 -18.51 -5.04
N ASP A 467 -0.65 -17.39 -5.37
CA ASP A 467 -1.28 -16.25 -6.06
C ASP A 467 -1.99 -16.76 -7.34
N PRO A 468 -3.32 -16.57 -7.47
CA PRO A 468 -4.08 -17.08 -8.61
C PRO A 468 -3.85 -16.27 -9.89
N ALA A 469 -3.37 -15.02 -9.78
CA ALA A 469 -3.24 -14.09 -10.90
C ALA A 469 -1.94 -13.25 -10.82
N PRO A 470 -0.74 -13.88 -10.82
CA PRO A 470 0.54 -13.18 -10.60
C PRO A 470 0.86 -12.13 -11.68
N GLU A 471 0.16 -12.16 -12.84
CA GLU A 471 0.26 -11.13 -13.88
C GLU A 471 -0.44 -9.81 -13.49
N GLN A 472 -1.37 -9.84 -12.57
CA GLN A 472 -2.06 -8.64 -12.04
C GLN A 472 -1.21 -7.87 -11.06
N VAL A 473 -0.13 -8.47 -10.55
CA VAL A 473 0.84 -7.88 -9.61
C VAL A 473 0.19 -7.35 -8.32
N SER A 474 -0.82 -8.06 -7.82
CA SER A 474 -1.67 -7.64 -6.69
C SER A 474 -0.86 -7.30 -5.44
N PHE A 475 0.26 -8.00 -5.17
CA PHE A 475 1.11 -7.73 -4.01
C PHE A 475 1.57 -6.27 -3.86
N ILE A 476 1.67 -5.49 -4.93
CA ILE A 476 2.07 -4.07 -4.86
C ILE A 476 0.90 -3.11 -4.96
N ARG A 477 -0.34 -3.59 -4.97
CA ARG A 477 -1.52 -2.80 -5.26
C ARG A 477 -2.36 -2.49 -4.05
N SER A 478 -2.08 -3.08 -2.88
CA SER A 478 -2.76 -2.76 -1.63
C SER A 478 -1.79 -2.34 -0.52
N ASP A 479 -2.31 -2.01 0.64
CA ASP A 479 -1.70 -1.23 1.72
C ASP A 479 -0.44 -1.86 2.33
N GLN A 480 -0.32 -3.20 2.35
CA GLN A 480 0.89 -3.90 2.80
C GLN A 480 2.16 -3.42 2.07
N TYR A 481 2.02 -3.02 0.80
CA TYR A 481 3.18 -2.58 0.02
C TYR A 481 3.80 -1.29 0.55
N SER A 482 3.03 -0.44 1.19
CA SER A 482 3.53 0.76 1.86
C SER A 482 4.51 0.42 2.98
N PHE A 483 4.24 -0.64 3.75
CA PHE A 483 5.14 -1.14 4.80
C PHE A 483 6.35 -1.87 4.21
N VAL A 484 6.17 -2.67 3.16
CA VAL A 484 7.28 -3.30 2.40
C VAL A 484 8.30 -2.26 1.97
N ARG A 485 7.85 -1.11 1.44
CA ARG A 485 8.73 -0.01 1.04
C ARG A 485 9.51 0.64 2.19
N GLN A 486 9.09 0.44 3.43
CA GLN A 486 9.82 0.84 4.64
C GLN A 486 10.68 -0.29 5.23
N GLY A 487 10.83 -1.40 4.53
CA GLY A 487 11.64 -2.55 4.95
C GLY A 487 10.96 -3.50 5.94
N ILE A 488 9.64 -3.36 6.13
CA ILE A 488 8.86 -4.15 7.07
C ILE A 488 8.28 -5.37 6.33
N PRO A 489 8.52 -6.61 6.78
CA PRO A 489 7.84 -7.79 6.26
C PRO A 489 6.33 -7.65 6.39
N SER A 490 5.61 -7.79 5.28
CA SER A 490 4.16 -7.56 5.24
C SER A 490 3.50 -8.59 4.33
N ILE A 491 2.26 -8.94 4.65
CA ILE A 491 1.43 -9.86 3.87
C ILE A 491 0.05 -9.25 3.65
N ASP A 492 -0.58 -9.66 2.56
CA ASP A 492 -2.00 -9.49 2.33
C ASP A 492 -2.69 -10.84 2.33
N LEU A 493 -3.77 -10.97 3.07
CA LEU A 493 -4.50 -12.23 3.25
C LEU A 493 -5.83 -12.19 2.52
N GLU A 494 -5.98 -13.07 1.55
CA GLU A 494 -7.17 -13.21 0.72
C GLU A 494 -7.74 -14.62 0.77
N ALA A 495 -9.01 -14.80 0.36
CA ALA A 495 -9.61 -16.11 0.17
C ALA A 495 -8.89 -16.89 -0.94
N GLY A 496 -8.49 -18.12 -0.65
CA GLY A 496 -7.90 -19.01 -1.65
C GLY A 496 -8.93 -19.63 -2.58
N PHE A 497 -8.45 -20.23 -3.67
CA PHE A 497 -9.28 -20.77 -4.74
C PHE A 497 -9.49 -22.29 -4.64
N GLY A 498 -9.19 -22.88 -3.49
CA GLY A 498 -9.48 -24.28 -3.19
C GLY A 498 -10.97 -24.56 -3.00
N SER A 499 -11.43 -25.72 -3.47
CA SER A 499 -12.82 -26.16 -3.28
C SER A 499 -12.92 -27.67 -3.16
N ASP A 500 -13.65 -28.16 -2.15
CA ASP A 500 -14.02 -29.57 -2.01
C ASP A 500 -15.24 -29.94 -2.87
N ASN A 501 -15.96 -28.95 -3.38
CA ASN A 501 -17.14 -29.15 -4.21
C ASN A 501 -16.81 -28.85 -5.68
N PRO A 502 -16.81 -29.86 -6.57
CA PRO A 502 -16.46 -29.65 -7.97
C PRO A 502 -17.41 -28.73 -8.74
N ASN A 503 -18.59 -28.43 -8.18
CA ASN A 503 -19.54 -27.50 -8.76
C ASN A 503 -19.29 -26.05 -8.34
N ILE A 504 -18.44 -25.80 -7.34
CA ILE A 504 -17.99 -24.47 -6.94
C ILE A 504 -16.62 -24.24 -7.57
N LYS A 505 -16.54 -23.21 -8.40
CA LYS A 505 -15.32 -22.84 -9.12
C LYS A 505 -14.91 -21.42 -8.73
N PRO A 506 -14.09 -21.28 -7.69
CA PRO A 506 -13.69 -19.98 -7.16
C PRO A 506 -13.15 -19.04 -8.23
N ALA A 507 -12.26 -19.49 -9.10
CA ALA A 507 -11.73 -18.67 -10.19
C ALA A 507 -12.82 -18.08 -11.11
N GLU A 508 -13.81 -18.89 -11.52
CA GLU A 508 -14.92 -18.40 -12.35
C GLU A 508 -15.87 -17.45 -11.58
N ILE A 509 -15.93 -17.58 -10.24
CA ILE A 509 -16.72 -16.69 -9.39
C ILE A 509 -15.98 -15.36 -9.24
N SER A 510 -14.68 -15.39 -8.97
CA SER A 510 -13.80 -14.21 -8.91
C SER A 510 -13.82 -13.43 -10.22
N ASP A 511 -13.57 -14.08 -11.36
CA ASP A 511 -13.62 -13.44 -12.69
C ASP A 511 -14.96 -12.72 -12.96
N ARG A 512 -16.08 -13.31 -12.51
CA ARG A 512 -17.40 -12.70 -12.64
C ARG A 512 -17.60 -11.53 -11.69
N TRP A 513 -17.05 -11.62 -10.49
CA TRP A 513 -17.12 -10.53 -9.52
C TRP A 513 -16.30 -9.33 -10.03
N ASP A 514 -15.07 -9.54 -10.47
CA ASP A 514 -14.21 -8.51 -11.06
C ASP A 514 -14.90 -7.81 -12.25
N ALA A 515 -15.55 -8.59 -13.11
CA ALA A 515 -16.18 -8.05 -14.30
C ALA A 515 -17.47 -7.25 -14.02
N ASN A 516 -18.20 -7.52 -12.92
CA ASN A 516 -19.55 -7.00 -12.71
C ASN A 516 -19.78 -6.23 -11.42
N PHE A 517 -18.91 -6.41 -10.41
CA PHE A 517 -19.06 -5.85 -9.07
C PHE A 517 -17.87 -4.96 -8.69
N TYR A 518 -16.65 -5.37 -8.99
CA TYR A 518 -15.45 -4.61 -8.66
C TYR A 518 -15.52 -3.17 -9.19
N HIS A 519 -15.29 -2.23 -8.32
CA HIS A 519 -15.37 -0.78 -8.60
C HIS A 519 -16.69 -0.39 -9.28
N SER A 520 -17.79 -0.93 -8.76
CA SER A 520 -19.14 -0.61 -9.22
C SER A 520 -20.13 -0.50 -8.06
N PRO A 521 -21.28 0.20 -8.24
CA PRO A 521 -22.33 0.28 -7.21
C PRO A 521 -22.93 -1.08 -6.84
N GLN A 522 -22.68 -2.13 -7.63
CA GLN A 522 -23.18 -3.48 -7.36
C GLN A 522 -22.35 -4.22 -6.30
N ASP A 523 -21.17 -3.70 -5.91
CA ASP A 523 -20.46 -4.16 -4.72
C ASP A 523 -21.14 -3.59 -3.47
N ASP A 524 -22.28 -4.16 -3.14
CA ASP A 524 -23.14 -3.80 -2.01
C ASP A 524 -23.51 -5.03 -1.16
N MET A 525 -24.18 -4.80 -0.03
CA MET A 525 -24.63 -5.87 0.86
C MET A 525 -25.76 -6.74 0.28
N GLN A 526 -26.30 -6.42 -0.89
CA GLN A 526 -27.36 -7.15 -1.59
C GLN A 526 -26.80 -8.06 -2.69
N GLN A 527 -25.50 -7.97 -2.97
CA GLN A 527 -24.86 -8.86 -3.93
C GLN A 527 -25.04 -10.33 -3.54
N PRO A 528 -25.22 -11.24 -4.51
CA PRO A 528 -25.46 -12.64 -4.19
C PRO A 528 -24.18 -13.36 -3.75
N GLY A 529 -24.33 -14.33 -2.86
CA GLY A 529 -23.28 -15.31 -2.54
C GLY A 529 -22.40 -14.95 -1.35
N LEU A 530 -22.64 -13.85 -0.64
CA LEU A 530 -21.88 -13.50 0.56
C LEU A 530 -21.90 -14.63 1.59
N ASP A 531 -20.75 -15.21 1.90
CA ASP A 531 -20.52 -16.29 2.86
C ASP A 531 -19.73 -15.77 4.08
N PHE A 532 -20.43 -15.28 5.09
CA PHE A 532 -19.82 -14.74 6.30
C PHE A 532 -19.11 -15.79 7.18
N GLU A 533 -19.41 -17.08 7.01
CA GLU A 533 -18.62 -18.14 7.65
C GLU A 533 -17.21 -18.21 7.04
N SER A 534 -17.10 -18.00 5.74
CA SER A 534 -15.80 -17.90 5.05
C SER A 534 -15.02 -16.69 5.49
N ALA A 535 -15.66 -15.50 5.58
CA ALA A 535 -15.04 -14.31 6.14
C ALA A 535 -14.52 -14.54 7.57
N ALA A 536 -15.35 -15.11 8.43
CA ALA A 536 -14.93 -15.42 9.80
C ALA A 536 -13.78 -16.46 9.84
N ALA A 537 -13.69 -17.37 8.88
CA ALA A 537 -12.58 -18.33 8.80
C ALA A 537 -11.28 -17.64 8.37
N LEU A 538 -11.31 -16.69 7.41
CA LEU A 538 -10.16 -15.86 7.02
C LEU A 538 -9.73 -14.97 8.18
N THR A 539 -10.67 -14.27 8.81
CA THR A 539 -10.43 -13.43 10.00
C THR A 539 -9.72 -14.20 11.12
N ARG A 540 -10.12 -15.46 11.35
CA ARG A 540 -9.45 -16.35 12.33
C ARG A 540 -8.03 -16.68 11.89
N ALA A 541 -7.76 -16.88 10.60
CA ALA A 541 -6.42 -17.11 10.09
C ALA A 541 -5.54 -15.87 10.26
N ALA A 542 -6.06 -14.68 9.95
CA ALA A 542 -5.38 -13.42 10.14
C ALA A 542 -5.08 -13.15 11.62
N PHE A 543 -6.06 -13.37 12.52
CA PHE A 543 -5.85 -13.29 13.98
C PHE A 543 -4.69 -14.19 14.42
N LEU A 544 -4.62 -15.44 13.92
CA LEU A 544 -3.57 -16.38 14.25
C LEU A 544 -2.20 -15.95 13.74
N CYS A 545 -2.13 -15.39 12.54
CA CYS A 545 -0.89 -14.86 12.01
C CYS A 545 -0.31 -13.80 12.95
N GLY A 546 -1.10 -12.80 13.31
CA GLY A 546 -0.64 -11.77 14.24
C GLY A 546 -0.36 -12.26 15.65
N TRP A 547 -1.15 -13.23 16.15
CA TRP A 547 -0.88 -13.88 17.42
C TRP A 547 0.51 -14.53 17.44
N TYR A 548 0.83 -15.36 16.43
CA TYR A 548 2.13 -16.01 16.37
C TYR A 548 3.28 -15.02 16.25
N VAL A 549 3.13 -13.96 15.46
CA VAL A 549 4.12 -12.89 15.39
C VAL A 549 4.26 -12.14 16.71
N ALA A 550 3.14 -11.89 17.41
CA ALA A 550 3.16 -11.18 18.68
C ALA A 550 3.79 -11.99 19.83
N GLU A 551 3.67 -13.34 19.80
CA GLU A 551 4.18 -14.23 20.83
C GLU A 551 5.63 -14.70 20.60
N GLN A 552 6.10 -14.81 19.36
CA GLN A 552 7.46 -15.30 19.08
C GLN A 552 8.54 -14.32 19.57
N THR A 553 9.70 -14.86 19.95
CA THR A 553 10.82 -14.04 20.43
C THR A 553 11.53 -13.32 19.29
N GLU A 554 11.70 -13.99 18.16
CA GLU A 554 12.38 -13.45 17.00
C GLU A 554 11.48 -12.47 16.23
N ARG A 555 12.09 -11.40 15.70
CA ARG A 555 11.38 -10.50 14.78
C ARG A 555 11.19 -11.18 13.44
N PRO A 556 10.06 -10.95 12.76
CA PRO A 556 9.96 -11.27 11.33
C PRO A 556 11.12 -10.64 10.54
N HIS A 557 11.61 -11.37 9.55
CA HIS A 557 12.75 -10.95 8.75
C HIS A 557 12.58 -11.42 7.30
N TRP A 558 13.20 -10.69 6.38
CA TRP A 558 13.25 -11.05 4.98
C TRP A 558 14.10 -12.30 4.76
N ASN A 559 13.72 -13.13 3.80
CA ASN A 559 14.50 -14.29 3.43
C ASN A 559 15.86 -13.88 2.86
N PRO A 560 16.94 -14.66 3.11
CA PRO A 560 18.25 -14.36 2.53
C PRO A 560 18.20 -14.27 1.01
N GLY A 561 18.63 -13.14 0.44
CA GLY A 561 18.63 -12.90 -1.01
C GLY A 561 17.28 -12.49 -1.59
N ASP A 562 16.27 -12.26 -0.75
CA ASP A 562 14.99 -11.74 -1.21
C ASP A 562 15.13 -10.34 -1.85
N PHE A 563 14.35 -10.12 -2.91
CA PHE A 563 14.39 -8.87 -3.67
C PHE A 563 13.95 -7.66 -2.83
N PHE A 564 12.84 -7.74 -2.12
CA PHE A 564 12.33 -6.63 -1.31
C PHE A 564 13.20 -6.38 -0.08
N GLY A 565 13.70 -7.45 0.55
CA GLY A 565 14.67 -7.35 1.61
C GLY A 565 15.95 -6.63 1.15
N ALA A 566 16.47 -6.96 -0.03
CA ALA A 566 17.64 -6.29 -0.59
C ALA A 566 17.36 -4.83 -0.98
N ALA A 567 16.15 -4.53 -1.47
CA ALA A 567 15.78 -3.19 -1.94
C ALA A 567 15.47 -2.22 -0.78
N TYR A 568 14.89 -2.72 0.33
CA TYR A 568 14.28 -1.86 1.34
C TYR A 568 14.75 -2.09 2.79
N ALA A 569 15.22 -3.29 3.17
CA ALA A 569 15.61 -3.57 4.57
C ALA A 569 16.79 -2.73 5.07
N SER A 570 17.60 -2.15 4.17
CA SER A 570 18.73 -1.28 4.49
C SER A 570 18.42 0.21 4.32
N ALA A 571 17.18 0.59 4.03
CA ALA A 571 16.79 1.99 4.01
C ALA A 571 17.03 2.56 5.43
N PRO A 572 17.79 3.64 5.59
CA PRO A 572 18.00 4.23 6.91
C PRO A 572 16.67 4.69 7.50
N PRO A 573 16.48 4.53 8.80
CA PRO A 573 15.28 4.94 9.51
C PRO A 573 15.00 6.44 9.38
#